data_68f196274b7b996375cd89adeeccf158
#
_entry.id   68f196274b7b996375cd89adeeccf158
#
_cell.length_a   1.000
_cell.length_b   1.000
_cell.length_c   1.000
_cell.angle_alpha   90.00
_cell.angle_beta   90.00
_cell.angle_gamma   90.00
#
_symmetry.space_group_name_H-M   'P 1'
#
loop_
_entity.id
_entity.type
_entity.pdbx_description
1 polymer ?
#
loop_
_entity_poly.entity_id
_entity_poly.type
_entity_poly.pdbx_seq_one_letter_code
_entity_poly.pdbx_strand_id
1 'polypeptide(L)'
;MARRLRYILPEVAVHIIQRGVNRVACFRTDADYLVYLSHLRQLSVRHNCAVHAYCLMTNHVHLLVTPGSAESCTALMRDLGRHYVPYFNRRHERTGTLWEGRFRSCIAESARYVLACYRYIELNPVRAQMVDHPEDYPWSSYA
;
A
#
# COMPACT_ATOMS: atom_id res chain seq x y z
N MET A 1 -2.16 -16.15 20.77
CA MET A 1 -0.77 -15.80 20.43
C MET A 1 -0.60 -14.29 20.45
N ALA A 2 0.47 -13.81 21.03
CA ALA A 2 0.79 -12.39 21.03
C ALA A 2 1.15 -11.95 19.59
N ARG A 3 0.65 -10.79 19.20
CA ARG A 3 1.02 -10.19 17.91
C ARG A 3 2.48 -9.73 17.96
N ARG A 4 3.21 -9.99 16.87
CA ARG A 4 4.56 -9.46 16.72
C ARG A 4 4.50 -7.93 16.62
N LEU A 5 5.32 -7.24 17.42
CA LEU A 5 5.44 -5.80 17.32
C LEU A 5 6.10 -5.44 15.99
N ARG A 6 5.58 -4.39 15.33
CA ARG A 6 6.23 -3.83 14.16
C ARG A 6 7.42 -2.98 14.59
N TYR A 7 8.51 -3.15 13.86
CA TYR A 7 9.69 -2.32 14.07
C TYR A 7 9.61 -1.11 13.14
N ILE A 8 8.92 -0.07 13.59
CA ILE A 8 8.73 1.18 12.85
C ILE A 8 9.28 2.32 13.70
N LEU A 9 10.15 3.12 13.08
CA LEU A 9 10.78 4.26 13.73
C LEU A 9 10.30 5.57 13.10
N PRO A 10 10.09 6.64 13.92
CA PRO A 10 9.76 7.96 13.37
C PRO A 10 10.83 8.44 12.40
N GLU A 11 10.39 9.06 11.31
CA GLU A 11 11.26 9.68 10.29
C GLU A 11 12.16 8.69 9.54
N VAL A 12 11.89 7.38 9.63
CA VAL A 12 12.62 6.34 8.89
C VAL A 12 11.65 5.71 7.88
N ALA A 13 12.07 5.64 6.61
CA ALA A 13 11.25 5.10 5.54
C ALA A 13 10.91 3.63 5.77
N VAL A 14 9.67 3.26 5.42
CA VAL A 14 9.12 1.92 5.60
C VAL A 14 8.50 1.45 4.29
N HIS A 15 8.84 0.23 3.89
CA HIS A 15 8.15 -0.47 2.80
C HIS A 15 7.00 -1.27 3.39
N ILE A 16 5.79 -0.96 2.95
CA ILE A 16 4.55 -1.62 3.40
C ILE A 16 4.02 -2.49 2.27
N ILE A 17 3.62 -3.72 2.62
CA ILE A 17 2.97 -4.65 1.70
C ILE A 17 1.68 -5.14 2.34
N GLN A 18 0.59 -5.14 1.56
CA GLN A 18 -0.70 -5.68 2.01
C GLN A 18 -1.32 -6.49 0.88
N ARG A 19 -1.76 -7.73 1.20
CA ARG A 19 -2.29 -8.67 0.20
C ARG A 19 -3.76 -8.93 0.43
N GLY A 20 -4.47 -9.21 -0.68
CA GLY A 20 -5.85 -9.70 -0.61
C GLY A 20 -5.92 -11.09 0.01
N VAL A 21 -6.94 -11.32 0.84
CA VAL A 21 -7.17 -12.63 1.47
C VAL A 21 -7.33 -13.69 0.37
N ASN A 22 -6.69 -14.86 0.57
CA ASN A 22 -6.69 -15.94 -0.42
C ASN A 22 -6.26 -15.48 -1.82
N ARG A 23 -5.43 -14.44 -1.90
CA ARG A 23 -4.96 -13.83 -3.15
C ARG A 23 -6.08 -13.31 -4.05
N VAL A 24 -7.24 -13.00 -3.49
CA VAL A 24 -8.32 -12.40 -4.26
C VAL A 24 -7.91 -11.02 -4.79
N ALA A 25 -8.51 -10.62 -5.91
CA ALA A 25 -8.33 -9.28 -6.43
C ALA A 25 -8.87 -8.27 -5.43
N CYS A 26 -8.05 -7.28 -5.06
CA CYS A 26 -8.48 -6.18 -4.21
C CYS A 26 -8.77 -4.91 -5.00
N PHE A 27 -8.61 -4.96 -6.31
CA PHE A 27 -9.03 -3.93 -7.27
C PHE A 27 -9.61 -4.65 -8.49
N ARG A 28 -10.81 -4.31 -8.89
CA ARG A 28 -11.50 -4.93 -10.04
C ARG A 28 -11.81 -3.94 -11.15
N THR A 29 -11.95 -2.66 -10.80
CA THR A 29 -12.29 -1.60 -11.75
C THR A 29 -11.36 -0.42 -11.54
N ASP A 30 -11.26 0.45 -12.53
CA ASP A 30 -10.49 1.69 -12.41
C ASP A 30 -10.99 2.55 -11.25
N ALA A 31 -12.31 2.55 -11.00
CA ALA A 31 -12.89 3.28 -9.87
C ALA A 31 -12.32 2.79 -8.53
N ASP A 32 -12.05 1.50 -8.39
CA ASP A 32 -11.48 0.94 -7.16
C ASP A 32 -10.10 1.54 -6.87
N TYR A 33 -9.25 1.61 -7.88
CA TYR A 33 -7.92 2.22 -7.76
C TYR A 33 -8.02 3.70 -7.38
N LEU A 34 -8.91 4.42 -8.04
CA LEU A 34 -9.09 5.85 -7.79
C LEU A 34 -9.60 6.13 -6.38
N VAL A 35 -10.52 5.32 -5.89
CA VAL A 35 -11.04 5.45 -4.51
C VAL A 35 -9.93 5.19 -3.50
N TYR A 36 -9.14 4.14 -3.71
CA TYR A 36 -8.02 3.83 -2.83
C TYR A 36 -7.02 4.98 -2.78
N LEU A 37 -6.62 5.50 -3.95
CA LEU A 37 -5.67 6.61 -4.05
C LEU A 37 -6.20 7.89 -3.41
N SER A 38 -7.49 8.18 -3.54
CA SER A 38 -8.13 9.33 -2.92
C SER A 38 -8.02 9.25 -1.39
N HIS A 39 -8.34 8.09 -0.81
CA HIS A 39 -8.21 7.88 0.63
C HIS A 39 -6.75 7.90 1.09
N LEU A 40 -5.85 7.29 0.31
CA LEU A 40 -4.42 7.31 0.63
C LEU A 40 -3.90 8.74 0.71
N ARG A 41 -4.26 9.59 -0.26
CA ARG A 41 -3.86 11.00 -0.28
C ARG A 41 -4.35 11.75 0.95
N GLN A 42 -5.62 11.62 1.29
CA GLN A 42 -6.21 12.33 2.42
C GLN A 42 -5.66 11.83 3.76
N LEU A 43 -5.58 10.52 3.92
CA LEU A 43 -5.18 9.91 5.18
C LEU A 43 -3.67 10.02 5.43
N SER A 44 -2.85 10.04 4.38
CA SER A 44 -1.41 10.25 4.54
C SER A 44 -1.11 11.61 5.15
N VAL A 45 -1.82 12.65 4.71
CA VAL A 45 -1.69 13.98 5.31
C VAL A 45 -2.19 13.98 6.74
N ARG A 46 -3.36 13.39 6.99
CA ARG A 46 -3.98 13.34 8.31
C ARG A 46 -3.10 12.64 9.36
N HIS A 47 -2.45 11.55 8.96
CA HIS A 47 -1.60 10.76 9.86
C HIS A 47 -0.12 11.07 9.75
N ASN A 48 0.23 12.16 9.06
CA ASN A 48 1.62 12.61 8.92
C ASN A 48 2.54 11.53 8.39
N CYS A 49 2.12 10.88 7.29
CA CYS A 49 2.93 9.93 6.54
C CYS A 49 3.27 10.52 5.19
N ALA A 50 4.56 10.66 4.88
CA ALA A 50 5.01 11.07 3.55
C ALA A 50 5.04 9.84 2.65
N VAL A 51 4.19 9.81 1.62
CA VAL A 51 4.17 8.70 0.65
C VAL A 51 5.15 9.03 -0.47
N HIS A 52 6.21 8.22 -0.60
CA HIS A 52 7.25 8.42 -1.61
C HIS A 52 6.99 7.64 -2.88
N ALA A 53 6.49 6.43 -2.77
CA ALA A 53 6.22 5.56 -3.90
C ALA A 53 5.07 4.63 -3.56
N TYR A 54 4.34 4.21 -4.59
CA TYR A 54 3.29 3.21 -4.43
C TYR A 54 3.13 2.41 -5.71
N CYS A 55 2.58 1.21 -5.57
CA CYS A 55 2.11 0.42 -6.70
C CYS A 55 0.92 -0.42 -6.23
N LEU A 56 -0.23 -0.19 -6.87
CA LEU A 56 -1.46 -0.92 -6.59
C LEU A 56 -1.59 -2.06 -7.61
N MET A 57 -1.17 -3.24 -7.19
CA MET A 57 -1.30 -4.45 -8.01
C MET A 57 -2.71 -5.02 -7.88
N THR A 58 -3.07 -5.97 -8.73
CA THR A 58 -4.43 -6.53 -8.72
C THR A 58 -4.81 -7.12 -7.36
N ASN A 59 -3.90 -7.83 -6.71
CA ASN A 59 -4.20 -8.54 -5.46
C ASN A 59 -3.31 -8.15 -4.28
N HIS A 60 -2.53 -7.08 -4.42
CA HIS A 60 -1.70 -6.57 -3.33
C HIS A 60 -1.26 -5.14 -3.59
N VAL A 61 -0.78 -4.49 -2.54
CA VAL A 61 -0.37 -3.09 -2.55
C VAL A 61 1.03 -2.97 -2.00
N HIS A 62 1.86 -2.14 -2.64
CA HIS A 62 3.16 -1.71 -2.13
C HIS A 62 3.13 -0.22 -1.87
N LEU A 63 3.60 0.19 -0.70
CA LEU A 63 3.78 1.60 -0.34
C LEU A 63 5.18 1.80 0.22
N LEU A 64 5.80 2.91 -0.11
CA LEU A 64 7.03 3.38 0.55
C LEU A 64 6.70 4.70 1.21
N VAL A 65 6.74 4.73 2.54
CA VAL A 65 6.31 5.89 3.32
C VAL A 65 7.33 6.23 4.40
N THR A 66 7.37 7.49 4.79
CA THR A 66 8.11 7.92 5.99
C THR A 66 7.10 8.42 7.02
N PRO A 67 6.95 7.73 8.17
CA PRO A 67 6.02 8.15 9.21
C PRO A 67 6.60 9.25 10.06
N GLY A 68 5.74 10.19 10.49
CA GLY A 68 6.14 11.24 11.44
C GLY A 68 6.22 10.75 12.87
N SER A 69 5.53 9.64 13.19
CA SER A 69 5.60 8.99 14.51
C SER A 69 5.55 7.47 14.33
N ALA A 70 5.87 6.73 15.40
CA ALA A 70 5.86 5.27 15.35
C ALA A 70 4.46 4.71 15.04
N GLU A 71 3.39 5.42 15.37
CA GLU A 71 2.00 4.98 15.18
C GLU A 71 1.40 5.42 13.86
N SER A 72 2.05 6.32 13.12
CA SER A 72 1.48 6.93 11.90
C SER A 72 1.13 5.90 10.84
N CYS A 73 2.01 4.91 10.59
CA CYS A 73 1.75 3.88 9.59
C CYS A 73 0.58 2.99 9.97
N THR A 74 0.51 2.57 11.23
CA THR A 74 -0.59 1.75 11.73
C THR A 74 -1.93 2.49 11.64
N ALA A 75 -1.94 3.78 12.01
CA ALA A 75 -3.13 4.61 11.89
C ALA A 75 -3.56 4.80 10.43
N LEU A 76 -2.60 5.06 9.55
CA LEU A 76 -2.86 5.19 8.12
C LEU A 76 -3.50 3.92 7.55
N MET A 77 -2.88 2.77 7.78
CA MET A 77 -3.36 1.51 7.21
C MET A 77 -4.69 1.07 7.82
N ARG A 78 -4.90 1.33 9.11
CA ARG A 78 -6.19 1.07 9.78
C ARG A 78 -7.31 1.88 9.13
N ASP A 79 -7.13 3.18 8.99
CA ASP A 79 -8.19 4.05 8.47
C ASP A 79 -8.39 3.84 6.97
N LEU A 80 -7.31 3.57 6.24
CA LEU A 80 -7.40 3.23 4.81
C LEU A 80 -8.26 1.97 4.62
N GLY A 81 -8.05 0.95 5.45
CA GLY A 81 -8.87 -0.26 5.43
C GLY A 81 -10.33 0.01 5.81
N ARG A 82 -10.57 0.84 6.82
CA ARG A 82 -11.92 1.20 7.27
C ARG A 82 -12.74 1.92 6.20
N HIS A 83 -12.09 2.65 5.30
CA HIS A 83 -12.77 3.34 4.20
C HIS A 83 -12.86 2.47 2.95
N TYR A 84 -11.77 1.81 2.58
CA TYR A 84 -11.71 1.09 1.31
C TYR A 84 -12.48 -0.22 1.33
N VAL A 85 -12.34 -1.04 2.39
CA VAL A 85 -12.98 -2.37 2.44
C VAL A 85 -14.50 -2.29 2.38
N PRO A 86 -15.19 -1.41 3.14
CA PRO A 86 -16.65 -1.29 3.00
C PRO A 86 -17.07 -0.82 1.61
N TYR A 87 -16.31 0.10 1.00
CA TYR A 87 -16.55 0.53 -0.38
C TYR A 87 -16.45 -0.64 -1.33
N PHE A 88 -15.34 -1.40 -1.28
CA PHE A 88 -15.10 -2.53 -2.18
C PHE A 88 -16.16 -3.62 -2.01
N ASN A 89 -16.48 -3.97 -0.78
CA ASN A 89 -17.48 -4.99 -0.48
C ASN A 89 -18.86 -4.61 -0.98
N ARG A 90 -19.26 -3.35 -0.81
CA ARG A 90 -20.55 -2.85 -1.30
C ARG A 90 -20.59 -2.85 -2.82
N ARG A 91 -19.54 -2.37 -3.45
CA ARG A 91 -19.46 -2.28 -4.91
C ARG A 91 -19.51 -3.65 -5.58
N HIS A 92 -18.89 -4.65 -4.98
CA HIS A 92 -18.69 -5.97 -5.58
C HIS A 92 -19.53 -7.08 -4.90
N GLU A 93 -20.51 -6.68 -4.11
CA GLU A 93 -21.43 -7.61 -3.43
C GLU A 93 -20.69 -8.68 -2.63
N ARG A 94 -19.70 -8.25 -1.84
CA ARG A 94 -18.87 -9.08 -0.98
C ARG A 94 -19.14 -8.80 0.48
N THR A 95 -18.81 -9.77 1.34
CA THR A 95 -18.76 -9.61 2.80
C THR A 95 -17.45 -10.12 3.34
N GLY A 96 -17.11 -9.70 4.56
CA GLY A 96 -15.94 -10.18 5.27
C GLY A 96 -14.66 -9.42 4.93
N THR A 97 -13.54 -9.97 5.39
CA THR A 97 -12.24 -9.34 5.22
C THR A 97 -11.81 -9.30 3.76
N LEU A 98 -11.13 -8.24 3.37
CA LEU A 98 -10.50 -8.14 2.06
C LEU A 98 -9.00 -8.43 2.16
N TRP A 99 -8.36 -8.00 3.25
CA TRP A 99 -6.91 -8.12 3.42
C TRP A 99 -6.54 -9.38 4.20
N GLU A 100 -5.44 -10.02 3.78
CA GLU A 100 -4.88 -11.19 4.46
C GLU A 100 -4.11 -10.74 5.70
N GLY A 101 -4.81 -10.68 6.84
CA GLY A 101 -4.20 -10.27 8.09
C GLY A 101 -3.72 -8.82 8.09
N ARG A 102 -2.72 -8.56 8.93
CA ARG A 102 -2.11 -7.24 9.06
C ARG A 102 -1.12 -6.99 7.92
N PHE A 103 -0.90 -5.71 7.60
CA PHE A 103 0.12 -5.35 6.61
C PHE A 103 1.52 -5.76 7.11
N ARG A 104 2.39 -6.06 6.15
CA ARG A 104 3.81 -6.33 6.43
C ARG A 104 4.60 -5.03 6.27
N SER A 105 5.66 -4.89 7.06
CA SER A 105 6.50 -3.70 7.00
C SER A 105 7.98 -4.08 7.09
N CYS A 106 8.81 -3.31 6.40
CA CYS A 106 10.26 -3.46 6.40
C CYS A 106 10.90 -2.07 6.38
N ILE A 107 11.80 -1.80 7.32
CA ILE A 107 12.48 -0.51 7.42
C ILE A 107 13.51 -0.37 6.31
N ALA A 108 13.57 0.82 5.71
CA ALA A 108 14.59 1.21 4.73
C ALA A 108 15.46 2.31 5.37
N GLU A 109 16.53 1.91 6.05
CA GLU A 109 17.33 2.81 6.90
C GLU A 109 18.33 3.67 6.13
N SER A 110 18.77 3.24 4.93
CA SER A 110 19.77 3.97 4.16
C SER A 110 19.18 4.54 2.89
N ALA A 111 19.78 5.62 2.37
CA ALA A 111 19.39 6.19 1.08
C ALA A 111 19.46 5.17 -0.05
N ARG A 112 20.49 4.32 -0.03
CA ARG A 112 20.65 3.24 -1.01
C ARG A 112 19.49 2.24 -0.96
N TYR A 113 19.06 1.88 0.24
CA TYR A 113 17.97 0.94 0.44
C TYR A 113 16.63 1.56 0.01
N VAL A 114 16.43 2.86 0.30
CA VAL A 114 15.24 3.59 -0.15
C VAL A 114 15.17 3.60 -1.68
N LEU A 115 16.27 3.86 -2.38
CA LEU A 115 16.30 3.83 -3.84
C LEU A 115 16.00 2.44 -4.39
N ALA A 116 16.52 1.40 -3.75
CA ALA A 116 16.24 0.02 -4.13
C ALA A 116 14.74 -0.29 -3.97
N CYS A 117 14.11 0.18 -2.89
CA CYS A 117 12.67 0.03 -2.68
C CYS A 117 11.85 0.77 -3.74
N TYR A 118 12.24 2.00 -4.09
CA TYR A 118 11.59 2.74 -5.18
C TYR A 118 11.55 1.93 -6.46
N ARG A 119 12.71 1.43 -6.87
CA ARG A 119 12.83 0.64 -8.11
C ARG A 119 12.01 -0.64 -8.01
N TYR A 120 12.10 -1.33 -6.89
CA TYR A 120 11.35 -2.56 -6.68
C TYR A 120 9.85 -2.33 -6.82
N ILE A 121 9.33 -1.28 -6.18
CA ILE A 121 7.91 -0.95 -6.17
C ILE A 121 7.45 -0.53 -7.58
N GLU A 122 8.15 0.41 -8.19
CA GLU A 122 7.69 1.00 -9.46
C GLU A 122 7.92 0.08 -10.67
N LEU A 123 8.83 -0.89 -10.57
CA LEU A 123 9.05 -1.89 -11.60
C LEU A 123 8.23 -3.16 -11.38
N ASN A 124 7.45 -3.24 -10.32
CA ASN A 124 6.67 -4.43 -10.01
C ASN A 124 5.72 -4.85 -11.14
N PRO A 125 4.98 -3.93 -11.80
CA PRO A 125 4.12 -4.33 -12.92
C PRO A 125 4.89 -4.91 -14.11
N VAL A 126 6.12 -4.45 -14.34
CA VAL A 126 6.99 -4.99 -15.40
C VAL A 126 7.42 -6.41 -15.04
N ARG A 127 7.90 -6.63 -13.80
CA ARG A 127 8.29 -7.97 -13.34
C ARG A 127 7.12 -8.96 -13.36
N ALA A 128 5.91 -8.48 -13.08
CA ALA A 128 4.71 -9.31 -13.13
C ALA A 128 4.19 -9.51 -14.55
N GLN A 129 4.88 -8.99 -15.56
CA GLN A 129 4.51 -9.11 -16.97
C GLN A 129 3.14 -8.52 -17.30
N MET A 130 2.73 -7.50 -16.55
CA MET A 130 1.47 -6.79 -16.80
C MET A 130 1.65 -5.71 -17.86
N VAL A 131 2.83 -5.10 -17.91
CA VAL A 131 3.22 -4.07 -18.87
C VAL A 131 4.68 -4.27 -19.25
N ASP A 132 5.10 -3.70 -20.39
CA ASP A 132 6.50 -3.74 -20.83
C ASP A 132 7.34 -2.64 -20.18
N HIS A 133 6.74 -1.50 -19.92
CA HIS A 133 7.40 -0.33 -19.35
C HIS A 133 6.64 0.18 -18.13
N PRO A 134 7.32 0.66 -17.08
CA PRO A 134 6.64 1.09 -15.85
C PRO A 134 5.68 2.27 -16.08
N GLU A 135 5.96 3.14 -17.03
CA GLU A 135 5.08 4.26 -17.38
C GLU A 135 3.74 3.83 -17.96
N ASP A 136 3.63 2.60 -18.44
CA ASP A 136 2.38 2.08 -19.01
C ASP A 136 1.41 1.57 -17.94
N TYR A 137 1.85 1.48 -16.68
CA TYR A 137 0.98 1.05 -15.58
C TYR A 137 0.46 2.28 -14.83
N PRO A 138 -0.86 2.59 -14.94
CA PRO A 138 -1.38 3.85 -14.39
C PRO A 138 -1.48 3.89 -12.87
N TRP A 139 -1.43 2.72 -12.20
CA TRP A 139 -1.69 2.61 -10.76
C TRP A 139 -0.40 2.49 -9.95
N SER A 140 0.63 3.18 -10.40
CA SER A 140 1.88 3.32 -9.65
C SER A 140 2.33 4.77 -9.66
N SER A 141 3.22 5.10 -8.72
CA SER A 141 3.80 6.43 -8.59
C SER A 141 4.78 6.76 -9.71
N TYR A 142 5.15 5.79 -10.53
CA TYR A 142 6.05 6.02 -11.67
C TYR A 142 5.37 6.85 -12.75
N ALA A 143 4.08 6.60 -12.97
CA ALA A 143 3.32 7.24 -14.05
C ALA A 143 3.03 8.73 -13.79
#